data_946d2722e3c6dbfe5e86a56283710141
#
_entry.id   946d2722e3c6dbfe5e86a56283710141
#
_cell.length_a   1.000
_cell.length_b   1.000
_cell.length_c   1.000
_cell.angle_alpha   90.00
_cell.angle_beta   90.00
_cell.angle_gamma   90.00
#
_symmetry.space_group_name_H-M   'P 1'
#
loop_
_entity.id
_entity.type
_entity.pdbx_description
1 polymer ?
#
loop_
_entity_poly.entity_id
_entity_poly.type
_entity_poly.pdbx_seq_one_letter_code
_entity_poly.pdbx_strand_id
1 'polypeptide(L)' 'MRRVITGFNATNAAQGQRLGFTYTEMTDSGRTTSDNNKGSMTVLNEEAQSHIDWLKKFINDWIEEQGE' A
#
# COMPACT_ATOMS: atom_id res chain seq x y z
N MET A 1 -11.40 -17.93 4.94
CA MET A 1 -9.97 -17.58 4.82
C MET A 1 -9.79 -16.05 4.92
N ARG A 2 -8.89 -15.63 5.77
CA ARG A 2 -8.65 -14.21 5.97
C ARG A 2 -7.36 -13.78 5.25
N ARG A 3 -7.39 -12.58 4.74
CA ARG A 3 -6.23 -11.98 4.10
C ARG A 3 -5.89 -10.69 4.83
N VAL A 4 -4.63 -10.57 5.26
CA VAL A 4 -4.16 -9.39 5.98
C VAL A 4 -3.06 -8.72 5.18
N ILE A 5 -3.24 -7.46 4.87
CA ILE A 5 -2.22 -6.69 4.17
C ILE A 5 -1.14 -6.33 5.19
N THR A 6 0.07 -6.81 4.95
CA THR A 6 1.19 -6.59 5.87
C THR A 6 2.06 -5.42 5.48
N GLY A 7 1.95 -4.96 4.24
CA GLY A 7 2.69 -3.79 3.80
C GLY A 7 2.28 -3.37 2.41
N PHE A 8 2.57 -2.12 2.08
CA PHE A 8 2.32 -1.62 0.74
C PHE A 8 3.23 -0.43 0.47
N ASN A 9 3.48 -0.16 -0.81
CA ASN A 9 4.14 1.07 -1.19
C ASN A 9 3.58 1.56 -2.52
N ALA A 10 3.62 2.88 -2.69
CA ALA A 10 3.14 3.52 -3.91
C ALA A 10 4.32 4.19 -4.61
N THR A 11 4.46 3.95 -5.90
CA THR A 11 5.50 4.57 -6.71
C THR A 11 4.88 5.21 -7.94
N ASN A 12 5.53 6.26 -8.44
CA ASN A 12 5.12 6.88 -9.68
C ASN A 12 5.75 6.14 -10.86
N ALA A 13 4.94 5.85 -11.85
CA ALA A 13 5.40 5.24 -13.09
C ALA A 13 4.92 6.10 -14.25
N ALA A 14 5.46 5.85 -15.43
CA ALA A 14 5.11 6.61 -16.64
C ALA A 14 3.61 6.51 -16.97
N GLN A 15 2.98 5.43 -16.56
CA GLN A 15 1.57 5.15 -16.85
C GLN A 15 0.63 5.53 -15.71
N GLY A 16 1.17 6.11 -14.63
CA GLY A 16 0.40 6.46 -13.46
C GLY A 16 1.05 5.93 -12.20
N GLN A 17 0.28 5.86 -11.13
CA GLN A 17 0.78 5.36 -9.85
C GLN A 17 0.70 3.84 -9.81
N ARG A 18 1.77 3.24 -9.32
CA ARG A 18 1.85 1.79 -9.16
C ARG A 18 1.85 1.47 -7.67
N LEU A 19 1.03 0.52 -7.29
CA LEU A 19 0.88 0.09 -5.91
C LEU A 19 1.40 -1.33 -5.76
N GLY A 20 2.47 -1.48 -4.97
CA GLY A 20 2.98 -2.78 -4.58
C GLY A 20 2.48 -3.12 -3.19
N PHE A 21 2.23 -4.39 -2.94
CA PHE A 21 1.72 -4.80 -1.63
C PHE A 21 2.19 -6.20 -1.27
N THR A 22 2.17 -6.47 0.02
CA THR A 22 2.42 -7.80 0.57
C THR A 22 1.26 -8.18 1.46
N TYR A 23 0.96 -9.46 1.53
CA TYR A 23 -0.15 -9.94 2.35
C TYR A 23 0.11 -11.36 2.86
N THR A 24 -0.61 -11.69 3.91
CA THR A 24 -0.58 -13.02 4.53
C THR A 24 -1.99 -13.59 4.51
N GLU A 25 -2.10 -14.86 4.21
CA GLU A 25 -3.39 -15.56 4.26
C GLU A 25 -3.40 -16.50 5.47
N MET A 26 -4.52 -16.51 6.16
CA MET A 26 -4.67 -17.35 7.35
C MET A 26 -6.08 -17.89 7.44
N THR A 27 -6.24 -18.96 8.21
CA THR A 27 -7.55 -19.53 8.48
C THR A 27 -8.29 -18.68 9.51
N ASP A 28 -9.59 -18.91 9.64
CA ASP A 28 -10.41 -18.21 10.62
C ASP A 28 -9.97 -18.50 12.06
N SER A 29 -9.29 -19.63 12.26
CA SER A 29 -8.73 -19.99 13.57
C SER A 29 -7.38 -19.37 13.86
N GLY A 30 -6.83 -18.59 12.91
CA GLY A 30 -5.59 -17.86 13.11
C GLY A 30 -4.33 -18.58 12.61
N ARG A 31 -4.48 -19.71 11.94
CA ARG A 31 -3.32 -20.42 11.39
C ARG A 31 -2.91 -19.80 10.05
N THR A 32 -1.64 -19.45 9.95
CA THR A 32 -1.10 -18.91 8.70
C THR A 32 -0.98 -20.02 7.66
N THR A 33 -1.64 -19.85 6.52
CA THR A 33 -1.58 -20.81 5.42
C THR A 33 -0.63 -20.38 4.33
N SER A 34 -0.39 -19.07 4.20
CA SER A 34 0.53 -18.55 3.19
C SER A 34 1.07 -17.22 3.71
N ASP A 35 2.37 -16.99 3.54
CA ASP A 35 3.03 -15.81 4.07
C ASP A 35 3.88 -15.13 2.99
N ASN A 36 4.12 -13.84 3.17
CA ASN A 36 4.96 -13.04 2.27
C ASN A 36 4.52 -13.07 0.81
N ASN A 37 3.21 -13.14 0.58
CA ASN A 37 2.69 -13.03 -0.77
C ASN A 37 2.85 -11.59 -1.27
N LYS A 38 3.24 -11.44 -2.52
CA LYS A 38 3.49 -10.13 -3.11
C LYS A 38 2.63 -9.93 -4.36
N GLY A 39 2.21 -8.70 -4.56
CA GLY A 39 1.48 -8.33 -5.76
C GLY A 39 1.72 -6.88 -6.11
N SER A 40 1.32 -6.51 -7.29
CA SER A 40 1.39 -5.10 -7.72
C SER A 40 0.29 -4.81 -8.73
N MET A 41 -0.10 -3.55 -8.80
CA MET A 41 -1.12 -3.11 -9.74
C MET A 41 -0.90 -1.64 -10.10
N THR A 42 -1.43 -1.23 -11.26
CA THR A 42 -1.51 0.18 -11.60
C THR A 42 -2.82 0.72 -11.02
N VAL A 43 -2.75 1.84 -10.33
CA VAL A 43 -3.92 2.43 -9.68
C VAL A 43 -4.72 3.21 -10.72
N LEU A 44 -5.91 2.69 -11.04
CA LEU A 44 -6.84 3.35 -11.96
C LEU A 44 -8.08 3.89 -11.25
N ASN A 45 -8.27 3.52 -10.01
CA ASN A 45 -9.40 3.96 -9.20
C ASN A 45 -9.12 5.36 -8.66
N GLU A 46 -10.00 6.32 -8.97
CA GLU A 46 -9.80 7.70 -8.56
C GLU A 46 -9.80 7.89 -7.05
N GLU A 47 -10.63 7.14 -6.35
CA GLU A 47 -10.70 7.21 -4.89
C GLU A 47 -9.40 6.72 -4.26
N ALA A 48 -8.88 5.58 -4.74
CA ALA A 48 -7.61 5.05 -4.25
C ALA A 48 -6.47 6.01 -4.53
N GLN A 49 -6.47 6.61 -5.72
CA GLN A 49 -5.46 7.59 -6.09
C GLN A 49 -5.49 8.81 -5.20
N SER A 50 -6.67 9.26 -4.85
CA SER A 50 -6.88 10.37 -3.92
C SER A 50 -6.27 10.09 -2.56
N HIS A 51 -6.47 8.87 -2.04
CA HIS A 51 -5.90 8.48 -0.76
C HIS A 51 -4.37 8.42 -0.80
N ILE A 52 -3.81 7.92 -1.90
CA ILE A 52 -2.37 7.88 -2.09
C ILE A 52 -1.80 9.30 -2.14
N ASP A 53 -2.44 10.19 -2.88
CA ASP A 53 -2.01 11.58 -2.97
C ASP A 53 -2.07 12.27 -1.61
N TRP A 54 -3.10 11.98 -0.83
CA TRP A 54 -3.20 12.51 0.53
C TRP A 54 -2.03 12.05 1.39
N LEU A 55 -1.67 10.78 1.31
CA LEU A 55 -0.54 10.25 2.07
C LEU A 55 0.78 10.89 1.64
N LYS A 56 0.96 11.13 0.35
CA LYS A 56 2.15 11.83 -0.14
C LYS A 56 2.26 13.24 0.44
N LYS A 57 1.15 13.94 0.47
CA LYS A 57 1.09 15.27 1.05
C LYS A 57 1.39 15.23 2.55
N PHE A 58 0.81 14.27 3.24
CA PHE A 58 1.04 14.08 4.67
C PHE A 58 2.52 13.86 4.97
N ILE A 59 3.17 12.99 4.20
CA ILE A 59 4.59 12.70 4.35
C ILE A 59 5.43 13.95 4.08
N ASN A 60 5.11 14.68 3.04
CA ASN A 60 5.82 15.88 2.66
C ASN A 60 5.74 16.95 3.75
N ASP A 61 4.55 17.14 4.31
CA ASP A 61 4.35 18.08 5.42
C ASP A 61 5.16 17.67 6.65
N TRP A 62 5.21 16.38 6.92
CA TRP A 62 6.01 15.85 8.03
C TRP A 62 7.50 16.13 7.83
N ILE A 63 8.01 15.92 6.62
CA ILE A 63 9.40 16.17 6.29
C ILE A 63 9.74 17.65 6.48
N GLU A 64 8.86 18.54 6.04
CA GLU A 64 9.07 19.98 6.20
C GLU A 64 9.16 20.38 7.68
N GLU A 65 8.33 19.78 8.53
CA GLU A 65 8.39 20.04 9.97
C GLU A 65 9.70 19.57 10.58
N GLN A 66 10.23 18.44 10.11
CA GLN A 66 11.49 17.90 10.61
C GLN A 66 12.71 18.63 10.06
N GLY A 67 12.56 19.25 8.90
CA GLY A 67 13.65 19.92 8.20
C GLY A 67 14.08 21.25 8.79
N GLU A 68 13.36 21.73 9.78
CA GLU A 68 13.74 22.95 10.48
C GLU A 68 14.69 22.61 11.65
#